data_c54c211783686e3dd8e29a716fb9869f
#
_entry.id   c54c211783686e3dd8e29a716fb9869f
#
_cell.length_a   1.000
_cell.length_b   1.000
_cell.length_c   1.000
_cell.angle_alpha   90.00
_cell.angle_beta   90.00
_cell.angle_gamma   90.00
#
_symmetry.space_group_name_H-M   'P 1'
#
loop_
_entity.id
_entity.type
_entity.pdbx_description
1 polymer ?
#
loop_
_entity_poly.entity_id
_entity_poly.type
_entity_poly.pdbx_seq_one_letter_code
_entity_poly.pdbx_strand_id
1 'polypeptide(L)'
;MARRRRFSSDPFGPTLERLMGETGVTYRALADASDLSAGYLNHIVHGNRPVPSNDVVARLAGAFGVQPEHFREYRIRVITDRLEEMPRLVDRLYKQLG
;
A
#
# COMPACT_ATOMS: atom_id res chain seq x y z
N MET A 1 -1.55 24.41 -9.64
CA MET A 1 -1.09 23.68 -8.47
C MET A 1 -1.35 22.19 -8.65
N ALA A 2 -0.30 21.38 -8.59
CA ALA A 2 -0.47 19.96 -8.78
C ALA A 2 -1.16 19.34 -7.56
N ARG A 3 -2.25 18.64 -7.79
CA ARG A 3 -2.90 17.90 -6.72
C ARG A 3 -2.12 16.62 -6.45
N ARG A 4 -1.88 16.32 -5.18
CA ARG A 4 -1.34 15.04 -4.80
C ARG A 4 -2.36 13.97 -5.23
N ARG A 5 -1.90 12.95 -5.93
CA ARG A 5 -2.77 11.85 -6.31
C ARG A 5 -3.28 11.16 -5.06
N ARG A 6 -4.58 10.96 -4.99
CA ARG A 6 -5.21 10.27 -3.88
C ARG A 6 -4.81 8.80 -3.83
N PHE A 7 -4.67 8.17 -5.00
CA PHE A 7 -4.36 6.75 -5.13
C PHE A 7 -3.13 6.58 -6.01
N SER A 8 -2.24 5.70 -5.56
CA SER A 8 -1.12 5.28 -6.39
C SER A 8 -1.53 4.10 -7.25
N SER A 9 -1.10 4.10 -8.51
CA SER A 9 -1.26 2.96 -9.42
C SER A 9 -0.01 2.09 -9.46
N ASP A 10 1.06 2.53 -8.82
CA ASP A 10 2.34 1.82 -8.80
C ASP A 10 2.33 0.70 -7.74
N PRO A 11 3.20 -0.31 -7.88
CA PRO A 11 3.39 -1.30 -6.84
C PRO A 11 3.80 -0.68 -5.51
N PHE A 12 3.64 -1.42 -4.43
CA PHE A 12 3.85 -0.94 -3.07
C PHE A 12 5.27 -0.37 -2.85
N GLY A 13 6.30 -1.14 -3.21
CA GLY A 13 7.69 -0.71 -3.01
C GLY A 13 8.02 0.62 -3.66
N PRO A 14 7.80 0.75 -4.99
CA PRO A 14 8.01 2.02 -5.68
C PRO A 14 7.17 3.17 -5.12
N THR A 15 5.93 2.91 -4.70
CA THR A 15 5.09 3.93 -4.08
C THR A 15 5.70 4.42 -2.76
N LEU A 16 6.17 3.49 -1.94
CA LEU A 16 6.80 3.82 -0.66
C LEU A 16 8.05 4.65 -0.88
N GLU A 17 8.89 4.24 -1.83
CA GLU A 17 10.11 4.95 -2.18
C GLU A 17 9.80 6.37 -2.65
N ARG A 18 8.77 6.53 -3.48
CA ARG A 18 8.35 7.86 -3.95
C ARG A 18 7.91 8.75 -2.80
N LEU A 19 7.12 8.23 -1.88
CA LEU A 19 6.68 8.99 -0.70
C LEU A 19 7.87 9.41 0.16
N MET A 20 8.84 8.54 0.33
CA MET A 20 10.07 8.87 1.06
C MET A 20 10.83 9.99 0.37
N GLY A 21 10.95 9.93 -0.96
CA GLY A 21 11.62 10.97 -1.74
C GLY A 21 10.91 12.32 -1.69
N GLU A 22 9.58 12.29 -1.78
CA GLU A 22 8.77 13.51 -1.76
C GLU A 22 8.76 14.20 -0.39
N THR A 23 8.80 13.41 0.67
CA THR A 23 8.68 13.93 2.04
C THR A 23 10.01 14.12 2.73
N GLY A 24 11.08 13.54 2.20
CA GLY A 24 12.38 13.54 2.84
C GLY A 24 12.50 12.59 4.03
N VAL A 25 11.51 11.73 4.24
CA VAL A 25 11.52 10.76 5.33
C VAL A 25 12.52 9.66 5.01
N THR A 26 13.46 9.42 5.93
CA THR A 26 14.48 8.38 5.78
C THR A 26 13.95 7.03 6.25
N TYR A 27 14.67 5.94 5.90
CA TYR A 27 14.34 4.61 6.42
C TYR A 27 14.30 4.60 7.95
N ARG A 28 15.25 5.28 8.58
CA ARG A 28 15.33 5.34 10.03
C ARG A 28 14.11 6.02 10.64
N ALA A 29 13.75 7.17 10.09
CA ALA A 29 12.59 7.92 10.57
C ALA A 29 11.30 7.13 10.34
N LEU A 30 11.18 6.48 9.18
CA LEU A 30 10.02 5.65 8.87
C LEU A 30 9.94 4.42 9.78
N ALA A 31 11.08 3.80 10.07
CA ALA A 31 11.16 2.67 11.00
C ALA A 31 10.66 3.06 12.39
N ASP A 32 11.11 4.20 12.88
CA ASP A 32 10.68 4.69 14.20
C ASP A 32 9.19 4.99 14.23
N ALA A 33 8.66 5.63 13.18
CA ALA A 33 7.25 6.01 13.12
C ALA A 33 6.31 4.81 12.94
N SER A 34 6.78 3.75 12.31
CA SER A 34 5.95 2.57 11.97
C SER A 34 6.19 1.38 12.89
N ASP A 35 7.16 1.47 13.79
CA ASP A 35 7.59 0.37 14.68
C ASP A 35 8.07 -0.85 13.87
N LEU A 36 8.83 -0.59 12.81
CA LEU A 36 9.42 -1.61 11.94
C LEU A 36 10.93 -1.37 11.87
N SER A 37 11.68 -2.36 11.41
CA SER A 37 13.13 -2.18 11.23
C SER A 37 13.43 -1.51 9.89
N ALA A 38 14.49 -0.72 9.85
CA ALA A 38 14.95 -0.08 8.62
C ALA A 38 15.33 -1.13 7.57
N GLY A 39 15.94 -2.24 7.99
CA GLY A 39 16.30 -3.33 7.08
C GLY A 39 15.09 -3.96 6.42
N TYR A 40 14.04 -4.20 7.19
CA TYR A 40 12.80 -4.74 6.67
C TYR A 40 12.16 -3.79 5.63
N LEU A 41 12.15 -2.49 5.94
CA LEU A 41 11.62 -1.48 5.03
C LEU A 41 12.41 -1.44 3.72
N ASN A 42 13.73 -1.53 3.82
CA ASN A 42 14.59 -1.57 2.63
C ASN A 42 14.26 -2.77 1.76
N HIS A 43 14.05 -3.95 2.37
CA HIS A 43 13.67 -5.15 1.64
C HIS A 43 12.31 -5.02 0.96
N ILE A 44 11.34 -4.39 1.62
CA ILE A 44 10.01 -4.16 1.02
C ILE A 44 10.12 -3.24 -0.20
N VAL A 45 10.85 -2.15 -0.06
CA VAL A 45 11.02 -1.16 -1.13
C VAL A 45 11.63 -1.80 -2.37
N HIS A 46 12.58 -2.71 -2.18
CA HIS A 46 13.27 -3.36 -3.30
C HIS A 46 12.59 -4.65 -3.77
N GLY A 47 11.42 -4.97 -3.24
CA GLY A 47 10.67 -6.14 -3.67
C GLY A 47 11.21 -7.47 -3.17
N ASN A 48 12.11 -7.46 -2.18
CA ASN A 48 12.71 -8.67 -1.62
C ASN A 48 11.86 -9.32 -0.52
N ARG A 49 10.76 -8.67 -0.16
CA ARG A 49 9.77 -9.16 0.79
C ARG A 49 8.38 -8.90 0.25
N PRO A 50 7.41 -9.74 0.56
CA PRO A 50 6.04 -9.49 0.14
C PRO A 50 5.48 -8.23 0.78
N VAL A 51 4.44 -7.68 0.15
CA VAL A 51 3.73 -6.51 0.68
C VAL A 51 3.19 -6.87 2.08
N PRO A 52 3.45 -6.04 3.09
CA PRO A 52 3.04 -6.35 4.45
C PRO A 52 1.52 -6.34 4.61
N SER A 53 1.06 -6.81 5.76
CA SER A 53 -0.38 -6.84 6.08
C SER A 53 -0.99 -5.45 6.04
N ASN A 54 -2.32 -5.40 5.93
CA ASN A 54 -3.03 -4.12 5.90
C ASN A 54 -2.81 -3.28 7.16
N ASP A 55 -2.62 -3.91 8.32
CA ASP A 55 -2.30 -3.18 9.55
C ASP A 55 -0.97 -2.45 9.43
N VAL A 56 0.03 -3.12 8.87
CA VAL A 56 1.35 -2.52 8.67
C VAL A 56 1.27 -1.43 7.60
N VAL A 57 0.54 -1.68 6.51
CA VAL A 57 0.33 -0.68 5.47
C VAL A 57 -0.31 0.58 6.06
N ALA A 58 -1.28 0.42 6.95
CA ALA A 58 -1.94 1.56 7.60
C ALA A 58 -0.95 2.36 8.46
N ARG A 59 -0.06 1.68 9.19
CA ARG A 59 0.97 2.36 9.98
C ARG A 59 1.94 3.15 9.11
N LEU A 60 2.36 2.55 8.00
CA LEU A 60 3.24 3.22 7.05
C LEU A 60 2.56 4.42 6.42
N ALA A 61 1.30 4.27 6.01
CA ALA A 61 0.52 5.38 5.47
C ALA A 61 0.44 6.54 6.47
N GLY A 62 0.17 6.22 7.74
CA GLY A 62 0.11 7.22 8.80
C GLY A 62 1.39 8.03 8.96
N ALA A 63 2.54 7.38 8.78
CA ALA A 63 3.84 8.05 8.86
C ALA A 63 4.01 9.12 7.79
N PHE A 64 3.34 8.99 6.65
CA PHE A 64 3.38 9.96 5.55
C PHE A 64 2.17 10.89 5.53
N GLY A 65 1.22 10.72 6.45
CA GLY A 65 0.00 11.52 6.45
C GLY A 65 -0.94 11.21 5.30
N VAL A 66 -0.84 10.01 4.72
CA VAL A 66 -1.76 9.57 3.67
C VAL A 66 -2.67 8.46 4.20
N GLN A 67 -3.78 8.23 3.52
CA GLN A 67 -4.68 7.13 3.88
C GLN A 67 -4.13 5.80 3.36
N PRO A 68 -4.42 4.68 4.05
CA PRO A 68 -3.96 3.36 3.58
C PRO A 68 -4.40 3.04 2.16
N GLU A 69 -5.57 3.52 1.77
CA GLU A 69 -6.13 3.32 0.42
C GLU A 69 -5.28 3.96 -0.68
N HIS A 70 -4.31 4.80 -0.31
CA HIS A 70 -3.34 5.33 -1.26
C HIS A 70 -2.57 4.19 -1.94
N PHE A 71 -2.34 3.10 -1.22
CA PHE A 71 -1.58 1.95 -1.73
C PHE A 71 -2.49 0.99 -2.50
N ARG A 72 -2.06 0.63 -3.71
CA ARG A 72 -2.81 -0.24 -4.62
C ARG A 72 -3.17 -1.58 -3.96
N GLU A 73 -2.22 -2.20 -3.30
CA GLU A 73 -2.41 -3.51 -2.69
C GLU A 73 -3.45 -3.48 -1.57
N TYR A 74 -3.50 -2.38 -0.82
CA TYR A 74 -4.53 -2.20 0.20
C TYR A 74 -5.93 -2.22 -0.43
N ARG A 75 -6.11 -1.46 -1.52
CA ARG A 75 -7.40 -1.39 -2.22
C ARG A 75 -7.81 -2.75 -2.78
N ILE A 76 -6.85 -3.48 -3.37
CA ILE A 76 -7.10 -4.82 -3.92
C ILE A 76 -7.58 -5.76 -2.82
N ARG A 77 -6.95 -5.73 -1.66
CA ARG A 77 -7.32 -6.58 -0.54
C ARG A 77 -8.71 -6.26 0.00
N VAL A 78 -9.04 -4.97 0.11
CA VAL A 78 -10.38 -4.56 0.56
C VAL A 78 -11.44 -5.05 -0.44
N ILE A 79 -11.18 -4.90 -1.73
CA ILE A 79 -12.11 -5.38 -2.77
C ILE A 79 -12.24 -6.89 -2.69
N THR A 80 -11.15 -7.60 -2.57
CA THR A 80 -11.15 -9.07 -2.48
C THR A 80 -11.98 -9.54 -1.29
N ASP A 81 -11.77 -8.94 -0.12
CA ASP A 81 -12.52 -9.29 1.09
C ASP A 81 -14.01 -9.05 0.91
N ARG A 82 -14.38 -7.93 0.27
CA ARG A 82 -15.78 -7.63 0.01
C ARG A 82 -16.40 -8.59 -0.99
N LEU A 83 -15.65 -8.96 -2.03
CA LEU A 83 -16.13 -9.90 -3.03
C LEU A 83 -16.40 -11.27 -2.43
N GLU A 84 -15.60 -11.70 -1.48
CA GLU A 84 -15.82 -12.99 -0.79
C GLU A 84 -17.17 -13.04 -0.09
N GLU A 85 -17.71 -11.88 0.29
CA GLU A 85 -19.04 -11.76 0.90
C GLU A 85 -20.16 -11.67 -0.14
N MET A 86 -19.81 -11.59 -1.43
CA MET A 86 -20.76 -11.34 -2.52
C MET A 86 -20.58 -12.34 -3.67
N PRO A 87 -20.92 -13.62 -3.44
CA PRO A 87 -20.63 -14.68 -4.44
C PRO A 87 -21.32 -14.43 -5.80
N ARG A 88 -22.52 -13.84 -5.81
CA ARG A 88 -23.22 -13.56 -7.05
C ARG A 88 -22.49 -12.47 -7.86
N LEU A 89 -21.95 -11.48 -7.17
CA LEU A 89 -21.17 -10.43 -7.83
C LEU A 89 -19.87 -11.01 -8.39
N VAL A 90 -19.23 -11.90 -7.64
CA VAL A 90 -18.01 -12.59 -8.11
C VAL A 90 -18.29 -13.31 -9.42
N ASP A 91 -19.37 -14.07 -9.48
CA ASP A 91 -19.73 -14.82 -10.69
C ASP A 91 -20.00 -13.91 -11.88
N ARG A 92 -20.69 -12.79 -11.63
CA ARG A 92 -21.00 -11.81 -12.67
C ARG A 92 -19.74 -11.18 -13.22
N LEU A 93 -18.84 -10.76 -12.34
CA LEU A 93 -17.57 -10.16 -12.75
C LEU A 93 -16.68 -11.16 -13.47
N TYR A 94 -16.66 -12.40 -13.02
CA TYR A 94 -15.89 -13.45 -13.67
C TYR A 94 -16.35 -13.64 -15.12
N LYS A 95 -17.65 -13.67 -15.34
CA LYS A 95 -18.20 -13.80 -16.70
C LYS A 95 -17.83 -12.62 -17.58
N GLN A 96 -17.74 -11.41 -17.02
CA GLN A 96 -17.35 -10.22 -17.78
C GLN A 96 -15.86 -10.27 -18.17
N LEU A 97 -15.03 -10.88 -17.34
CA LEU A 97 -13.60 -10.98 -17.61
C LEU A 97 -13.29 -12.05 -18.65
N GLY A 98 -14.12 -13.08 -18.70
CA GLY A 98 -13.97 -14.18 -19.64
C GLY A 98 -14.57 -13.85 -20.96
#